data_13197ff64635f6e7de566d81d0dcb166
#
_entry.id   13197ff64635f6e7de566d81d0dcb166
#
_cell.length_a   1.000
_cell.length_b   1.000
_cell.length_c   1.000
_cell.angle_alpha   90.00
_cell.angle_beta   90.00
_cell.angle_gamma   90.00
#
_symmetry.space_group_name_H-M   'P 1'
#
loop_
_entity.id
_entity.type
_entity.pdbx_description
1 polymer ?
#
loop_
_entity_poly.entity_id
_entity_poly.type
_entity_poly.pdbx_seq_one_letter_code
_entity_poly.pdbx_strand_id
1 'polypeptide(L)'
;FLAGLLLILISFKSFAEQNIPLVHDLDMTIGNPESRVTVVDYSSLTCPHCATFHAEIFTKLKEEYIDTGKVNLIFREVYFDGPGLWASMVARCRDKDAFFPTIDLLFRKQDVWSSSSSQIDIVNGLTSIGKQVGLSDKEVLDCLKDRDKAKDLVAWYKNNSTNDSIDSTPTIIVNGETLSNRSYSSLKEAIEVHLKD
;
A
#
# COMPACT_ATOMS: atom_id res chain seq x y z
N PHE A 1 29.32 62.65 -0.46
CA PHE A 1 28.06 61.89 -0.44
C PHE A 1 28.36 60.43 -0.88
N LEU A 2 28.60 59.55 0.07
CA LEU A 2 28.67 58.09 -0.19
C LEU A 2 27.26 57.53 -0.02
N ALA A 3 26.66 57.07 -1.13
CA ALA A 3 25.44 56.28 -1.10
C ALA A 3 25.79 54.83 -0.86
N GLY A 4 25.51 54.32 0.35
CA GLY A 4 25.66 52.90 0.68
C GLY A 4 24.55 52.09 0.02
N LEU A 5 24.91 51.21 -0.91
CA LEU A 5 24.00 50.24 -1.54
C LEU A 5 23.80 49.06 -0.60
N LEU A 6 22.63 48.99 0.06
CA LEU A 6 22.24 47.86 0.94
C LEU A 6 21.79 46.69 0.08
N LEU A 7 22.65 45.66 -0.10
CA LEU A 7 22.31 44.41 -0.75
C LEU A 7 21.47 43.57 0.20
N ILE A 8 20.15 43.48 -0.06
CA ILE A 8 19.24 42.55 0.61
C ILE A 8 19.44 41.18 -0.01
N LEU A 9 20.12 40.29 0.71
CA LEU A 9 20.20 38.86 0.38
C LEU A 9 18.85 38.18 0.68
N ILE A 10 18.04 38.02 -0.37
CA ILE A 10 16.83 37.20 -0.29
C ILE A 10 17.27 35.74 -0.31
N SER A 11 17.27 35.09 0.85
CA SER A 11 17.47 33.64 0.96
C SER A 11 16.23 32.94 0.39
N PHE A 12 16.33 32.48 -0.84
CA PHE A 12 15.36 31.51 -1.38
C PHE A 12 15.55 30.21 -0.60
N LYS A 13 14.59 29.88 0.28
CA LYS A 13 14.45 28.51 0.78
C LYS A 13 14.08 27.65 -0.43
N SER A 14 15.02 26.81 -0.88
CA SER A 14 14.73 25.76 -1.84
C SER A 14 13.74 24.81 -1.17
N PHE A 15 12.49 24.84 -1.63
CA PHE A 15 11.56 23.74 -1.34
C PHE A 15 12.15 22.53 -2.06
N ALA A 16 12.62 21.55 -1.28
CA ALA A 16 12.92 20.24 -1.83
C ALA A 16 11.65 19.73 -2.51
N GLU A 17 11.74 19.49 -3.81
CA GLU A 17 10.65 18.89 -4.60
C GLU A 17 10.38 17.53 -3.98
N GLN A 18 9.22 17.40 -3.31
CA GLN A 18 8.81 16.14 -2.69
C GLN A 18 8.57 15.15 -3.82
N ASN A 19 9.39 14.10 -3.90
CA ASN A 19 9.20 12.97 -4.80
C ASN A 19 7.99 12.13 -4.33
N ILE A 20 6.80 12.71 -4.39
CA ILE A 20 5.56 11.97 -4.14
C ILE A 20 5.42 10.96 -5.30
N PRO A 21 5.32 9.65 -5.01
CA PRO A 21 5.15 8.65 -6.05
C PRO A 21 3.92 8.98 -6.90
N LEU A 22 4.09 9.00 -8.23
CA LEU A 22 2.96 9.19 -9.14
C LEU A 22 1.96 8.06 -8.93
N VAL A 23 0.70 8.43 -8.67
CA VAL A 23 -0.40 7.46 -8.53
C VAL A 23 -0.66 6.83 -9.89
N HIS A 24 -0.60 5.51 -9.95
CA HIS A 24 -0.91 4.72 -11.15
C HIS A 24 -2.37 4.26 -11.10
N ASP A 25 -2.98 3.98 -12.28
CA ASP A 25 -4.39 3.53 -12.37
C ASP A 25 -4.68 2.24 -11.57
N LEU A 26 -3.66 1.40 -11.37
CA LEU A 26 -3.74 0.19 -10.57
C LEU A 26 -3.42 0.40 -9.08
N ASP A 27 -2.98 1.59 -8.67
CA ASP A 27 -2.79 1.88 -7.24
C ASP A 27 -4.13 1.86 -6.50
N MET A 28 -4.13 1.24 -5.34
CA MET A 28 -5.29 1.24 -4.45
C MET A 28 -5.03 2.22 -3.32
N THR A 29 -5.92 3.21 -3.20
CA THR A 29 -5.73 4.33 -2.28
C THR A 29 -6.87 4.42 -1.27
N ILE A 30 -6.56 4.86 -0.07
CA ILE A 30 -7.54 5.19 0.98
C ILE A 30 -7.08 6.44 1.74
N GLY A 31 -8.02 7.29 2.11
CA GLY A 31 -7.77 8.55 2.81
C GLY A 31 -8.06 9.75 1.93
N ASN A 32 -7.46 10.88 2.26
CA ASN A 32 -7.68 12.14 1.55
C ASN A 32 -6.61 12.32 0.45
N PRO A 33 -6.96 12.27 -0.85
CA PRO A 33 -6.01 12.46 -1.94
C PRO A 33 -5.33 13.85 -1.95
N GLU A 34 -5.97 14.85 -1.32
CA GLU A 34 -5.43 16.21 -1.17
C GLU A 34 -4.56 16.37 0.11
N SER A 35 -4.29 15.28 0.82
CA SER A 35 -3.43 15.33 2.01
C SER A 35 -2.00 15.71 1.64
N ARG A 36 -1.36 16.50 2.53
CA ARG A 36 0.07 16.82 2.43
C ARG A 36 0.97 15.60 2.63
N VAL A 37 0.45 14.56 3.26
CA VAL A 37 1.21 13.35 3.57
C VAL A 37 0.67 12.17 2.78
N THR A 38 1.55 11.60 1.96
CA THR A 38 1.30 10.34 1.26
C THR A 38 2.15 9.25 1.88
N VAL A 39 1.51 8.16 2.27
CA VAL A 39 2.16 6.93 2.73
C VAL A 39 1.99 5.86 1.67
N VAL A 40 3.08 5.25 1.21
CA VAL A 40 3.03 4.08 0.33
C VAL A 40 3.41 2.84 1.13
N ASP A 41 2.53 1.84 1.13
CA ASP A 41 2.73 0.54 1.77
C ASP A 41 2.97 -0.53 0.69
N TYR A 42 4.21 -1.00 0.58
CA TYR A 42 4.58 -2.14 -0.22
C TYR A 42 4.47 -3.42 0.61
N SER A 43 3.40 -4.17 0.41
CA SER A 43 3.10 -5.37 1.19
C SER A 43 2.77 -6.58 0.31
N SER A 44 3.15 -7.78 0.77
CA SER A 44 2.76 -9.05 0.16
C SER A 44 1.70 -9.75 1.00
N LEU A 45 0.65 -10.25 0.37
CA LEU A 45 -0.43 -10.96 1.05
C LEU A 45 -0.02 -12.34 1.57
N THR A 46 1.15 -12.86 1.17
CA THR A 46 1.74 -14.08 1.69
C THR A 46 2.87 -13.84 2.71
N CYS A 47 3.22 -12.57 2.99
CA CYS A 47 4.26 -12.22 3.94
C CYS A 47 3.72 -12.15 5.38
N PRO A 48 4.20 -12.98 6.34
CA PRO A 48 3.74 -12.91 7.73
C PRO A 48 4.05 -11.58 8.42
N HIS A 49 5.17 -10.95 8.08
CA HIS A 49 5.53 -9.63 8.62
C HIS A 49 4.56 -8.53 8.14
N CYS A 50 4.02 -8.66 6.92
CA CYS A 50 2.99 -7.75 6.42
C CYS A 50 1.67 -7.93 7.16
N ALA A 51 1.28 -9.17 7.47
CA ALA A 51 0.10 -9.44 8.29
C ALA A 51 0.24 -8.83 9.70
N THR A 52 1.40 -8.96 10.33
CA THR A 52 1.69 -8.32 11.63
C THR A 52 1.64 -6.80 11.52
N PHE A 53 2.27 -6.21 10.51
CA PHE A 53 2.23 -4.77 10.28
C PHE A 53 0.79 -4.28 10.10
N HIS A 54 0.00 -4.98 9.31
CA HIS A 54 -1.41 -4.64 9.08
C HIS A 54 -2.22 -4.68 10.39
N ALA A 55 -2.08 -5.72 11.19
CA ALA A 55 -2.80 -5.87 12.43
C ALA A 55 -2.43 -4.83 13.50
N GLU A 56 -1.15 -4.50 13.65
CA GLU A 56 -0.64 -3.71 14.77
C GLU A 56 -0.43 -2.23 14.43
N ILE A 57 -0.05 -1.92 13.18
CA ILE A 57 0.39 -0.59 12.76
C ILE A 57 -0.60 0.07 11.83
N PHE A 58 -1.03 -0.63 10.77
CA PHE A 58 -1.98 -0.09 9.81
C PHE A 58 -3.32 0.30 10.48
N THR A 59 -3.80 -0.49 11.43
CA THR A 59 -5.03 -0.18 12.18
C THR A 59 -4.91 1.18 12.86
N LYS A 60 -3.80 1.45 13.57
CA LYS A 60 -3.54 2.74 14.23
C LYS A 60 -3.35 3.87 13.24
N LEU A 61 -2.60 3.63 12.15
CA LEU A 61 -2.42 4.60 11.07
C LEU A 61 -3.77 4.99 10.48
N LYS A 62 -4.66 4.02 10.27
CA LYS A 62 -5.99 4.25 9.75
C LYS A 62 -6.81 5.14 10.68
N GLU A 63 -6.90 4.78 11.95
CA GLU A 63 -7.70 5.50 12.95
C GLU A 63 -7.17 6.93 13.21
N GLU A 64 -5.85 7.12 13.36
CA GLU A 64 -5.27 8.39 13.77
C GLU A 64 -5.03 9.37 12.60
N TYR A 65 -4.82 8.87 11.38
CA TYR A 65 -4.38 9.69 10.26
C TYR A 65 -5.21 9.55 8.99
N ILE A 66 -5.57 8.33 8.57
CA ILE A 66 -6.31 8.12 7.31
C ILE A 66 -7.76 8.58 7.47
N ASP A 67 -8.47 8.07 8.48
CA ASP A 67 -9.88 8.39 8.74
C ASP A 67 -10.08 9.86 9.17
N THR A 68 -9.02 10.51 9.65
CA THR A 68 -9.00 11.95 9.99
C THR A 68 -8.62 12.84 8.80
N GLY A 69 -8.35 12.26 7.62
CA GLY A 69 -8.00 12.98 6.39
C GLY A 69 -6.59 13.59 6.37
N LYS A 70 -5.74 13.24 7.32
CA LYS A 70 -4.36 13.75 7.42
C LYS A 70 -3.38 13.04 6.51
N VAL A 71 -3.69 11.82 6.08
CA VAL A 71 -2.85 10.96 5.25
C VAL A 71 -3.66 10.41 4.09
N ASN A 72 -3.04 10.39 2.91
CA ASN A 72 -3.42 9.53 1.80
C ASN A 72 -2.52 8.30 1.79
N LEU A 73 -3.09 7.10 1.86
CA LEU A 73 -2.34 5.86 1.77
C LEU A 73 -2.50 5.23 0.39
N ILE A 74 -1.39 4.83 -0.20
CA ILE A 74 -1.30 4.04 -1.44
C ILE A 74 -0.83 2.64 -1.05
N PHE A 75 -1.63 1.63 -1.35
CA PHE A 75 -1.26 0.23 -1.13
C PHE A 75 -0.76 -0.38 -2.43
N ARG A 76 0.48 -0.90 -2.41
CA ARG A 76 1.14 -1.54 -3.55
C ARG A 76 1.49 -2.97 -3.23
N GLU A 77 0.82 -3.92 -3.90
CA GLU A 77 1.06 -5.33 -3.68
C GLU A 77 2.41 -5.78 -4.26
N VAL A 78 3.09 -6.63 -3.51
CA VAL A 78 4.33 -7.32 -3.91
C VAL A 78 4.04 -8.80 -4.09
N TYR A 79 4.42 -9.36 -5.25
CA TYR A 79 4.14 -10.76 -5.59
C TYR A 79 5.41 -11.59 -5.54
N PHE A 80 5.66 -12.25 -4.40
CA PHE A 80 6.75 -13.22 -4.26
C PHE A 80 6.40 -14.59 -4.85
N ASP A 81 5.09 -14.89 -4.93
CA ASP A 81 4.55 -16.17 -5.32
C ASP A 81 3.18 -16.06 -6.00
N GLY A 82 2.70 -17.17 -6.56
CA GLY A 82 1.38 -17.26 -7.19
C GLY A 82 0.23 -17.00 -6.22
N PRO A 83 0.22 -17.61 -5.03
CA PRO A 83 -0.81 -17.36 -4.01
C PRO A 83 -1.01 -15.89 -3.65
N GLY A 84 0.07 -15.12 -3.51
CA GLY A 84 0.01 -13.67 -3.26
C GLY A 84 -0.67 -12.92 -4.40
N LEU A 85 -0.35 -13.25 -5.66
CA LEU A 85 -1.03 -12.68 -6.83
C LEU A 85 -2.51 -13.07 -6.86
N TRP A 86 -2.86 -14.33 -6.60
CA TRP A 86 -4.25 -14.79 -6.59
C TRP A 86 -5.07 -14.08 -5.51
N ALA A 87 -4.50 -13.90 -4.33
CA ALA A 87 -5.15 -13.14 -3.25
C ALA A 87 -5.44 -11.69 -3.67
N SER A 88 -4.49 -11.02 -4.33
CA SER A 88 -4.69 -9.69 -4.91
C SER A 88 -5.78 -9.67 -5.98
N MET A 89 -5.82 -10.67 -6.86
CA MET A 89 -6.88 -10.79 -7.86
C MET A 89 -8.26 -10.90 -7.22
N VAL A 90 -8.39 -11.65 -6.12
CA VAL A 90 -9.64 -11.75 -5.35
C VAL A 90 -9.98 -10.42 -4.68
N ALA A 91 -9.01 -9.72 -4.08
CA ALA A 91 -9.24 -8.41 -3.48
C ALA A 91 -9.71 -7.36 -4.50
N ARG A 92 -9.27 -7.49 -5.75
CA ARG A 92 -9.60 -6.60 -6.88
C ARG A 92 -10.78 -7.09 -7.73
N CYS A 93 -11.46 -8.14 -7.29
CA CYS A 93 -12.59 -8.75 -8.03
C CYS A 93 -13.85 -7.90 -7.98
N ARG A 94 -14.00 -7.06 -6.95
CA ARG A 94 -15.09 -6.13 -6.75
C ARG A 94 -14.68 -4.68 -7.08
N ASP A 95 -15.56 -3.76 -6.73
CA ASP A 95 -15.31 -2.32 -6.77
C ASP A 95 -14.16 -1.91 -5.84
N LYS A 96 -13.64 -0.70 -6.04
CA LYS A 96 -12.52 -0.17 -5.25
C LYS A 96 -12.83 -0.06 -3.77
N ASP A 97 -14.10 0.15 -3.40
CA ASP A 97 -14.51 0.30 -2.01
C ASP A 97 -14.41 -1.01 -1.23
N ALA A 98 -14.55 -2.15 -1.92
CA ALA A 98 -14.40 -3.47 -1.33
C ALA A 98 -12.93 -3.91 -1.15
N PHE A 99 -11.97 -3.21 -1.76
CA PHE A 99 -10.57 -3.63 -1.76
C PHE A 99 -9.97 -3.69 -0.34
N PHE A 100 -9.95 -2.57 0.39
CA PHE A 100 -9.34 -2.54 1.73
C PHE A 100 -10.02 -3.45 2.76
N PRO A 101 -11.35 -3.56 2.81
CA PRO A 101 -12.02 -4.59 3.61
C PRO A 101 -11.59 -6.02 3.26
N THR A 102 -11.34 -6.30 1.97
CA THR A 102 -10.88 -7.63 1.53
C THR A 102 -9.41 -7.87 1.92
N ILE A 103 -8.53 -6.86 1.77
CA ILE A 103 -7.13 -6.91 2.22
C ILE A 103 -7.05 -7.18 3.72
N ASP A 104 -7.85 -6.48 4.53
CA ASP A 104 -7.92 -6.70 5.97
C ASP A 104 -8.30 -8.16 6.31
N LEU A 105 -9.31 -8.70 5.63
CA LEU A 105 -9.73 -10.09 5.83
C LEU A 105 -8.65 -11.08 5.38
N LEU A 106 -7.98 -10.83 4.25
CA LEU A 106 -6.89 -11.66 3.75
C LEU A 106 -5.72 -11.71 4.74
N PHE A 107 -5.29 -10.58 5.29
CA PHE A 107 -4.23 -10.56 6.29
C PHE A 107 -4.64 -11.23 7.60
N ARG A 108 -5.82 -10.95 8.12
CA ARG A 108 -6.32 -11.58 9.36
C ARG A 108 -6.46 -13.10 9.28
N LYS A 109 -6.66 -13.64 8.08
CA LYS A 109 -6.83 -15.08 7.83
C LYS A 109 -5.69 -15.66 7.02
N GLN A 110 -4.53 -14.97 6.97
CA GLN A 110 -3.40 -15.36 6.13
C GLN A 110 -2.96 -16.81 6.40
N ASP A 111 -2.82 -17.19 7.65
CA ASP A 111 -2.45 -18.54 8.09
C ASP A 111 -3.46 -19.62 7.68
N VAL A 112 -4.72 -19.26 7.48
CA VAL A 112 -5.79 -20.18 7.09
C VAL A 112 -5.77 -20.46 5.59
N TRP A 113 -5.66 -19.40 4.74
CA TRP A 113 -5.79 -19.56 3.30
C TRP A 113 -4.45 -19.80 2.58
N SER A 114 -3.31 -19.41 3.19
CA SER A 114 -2.00 -19.46 2.53
C SER A 114 -1.09 -20.59 3.03
N SER A 115 -1.47 -21.35 4.07
CA SER A 115 -0.58 -22.33 4.72
C SER A 115 -0.43 -23.65 3.96
N SER A 116 -1.32 -23.97 3.00
CA SER A 116 -1.25 -25.20 2.22
C SER A 116 -0.24 -25.11 1.09
N SER A 117 0.45 -26.21 0.79
CA SER A 117 1.23 -26.38 -0.44
C SER A 117 0.37 -26.76 -1.65
N SER A 118 -0.90 -27.13 -1.43
CA SER A 118 -1.85 -27.49 -2.48
C SER A 118 -2.49 -26.24 -3.09
N GLN A 119 -2.34 -26.06 -4.40
CA GLN A 119 -3.01 -24.98 -5.12
C GLN A 119 -4.55 -25.03 -4.97
N ILE A 120 -5.11 -26.24 -4.91
CA ILE A 120 -6.56 -26.43 -4.76
C ILE A 120 -7.02 -25.88 -3.40
N ASP A 121 -6.27 -26.17 -2.33
CA ASP A 121 -6.62 -25.71 -0.99
C ASP A 121 -6.49 -24.19 -0.87
N ILE A 122 -5.47 -23.60 -1.48
CA ILE A 122 -5.31 -22.14 -1.55
C ILE A 122 -6.50 -21.49 -2.29
N VAL A 123 -6.88 -22.02 -3.45
CA VAL A 123 -8.05 -21.54 -4.21
C VAL A 123 -9.34 -21.69 -3.39
N ASN A 124 -9.52 -22.80 -2.68
CA ASN A 124 -10.67 -23.01 -1.78
C ASN A 124 -10.66 -21.99 -0.63
N GLY A 125 -9.50 -21.73 -0.03
CA GLY A 125 -9.32 -20.71 1.00
C GLY A 125 -9.67 -19.32 0.50
N LEU A 126 -9.14 -18.92 -0.67
CA LEU A 126 -9.44 -17.63 -1.31
C LEU A 126 -10.91 -17.52 -1.71
N THR A 127 -11.55 -18.62 -2.17
CA THR A 127 -12.98 -18.67 -2.46
C THR A 127 -13.79 -18.42 -1.18
N SER A 128 -13.38 -19.01 -0.05
CA SER A 128 -14.02 -18.74 1.25
C SER A 128 -13.88 -17.27 1.68
N ILE A 129 -12.74 -16.62 1.41
CA ILE A 129 -12.56 -15.19 1.64
C ILE A 129 -13.48 -14.38 0.73
N GLY A 130 -13.51 -14.68 -0.57
CA GLY A 130 -14.36 -13.99 -1.55
C GLY A 130 -15.84 -14.01 -1.16
N LYS A 131 -16.33 -15.15 -0.67
CA LYS A 131 -17.73 -15.31 -0.18
C LYS A 131 -18.02 -14.39 1.00
N GLN A 132 -17.08 -14.20 1.92
CA GLN A 132 -17.24 -13.33 3.08
C GLN A 132 -17.33 -11.85 2.70
N VAL A 133 -16.81 -11.48 1.53
CA VAL A 133 -16.93 -10.12 0.97
C VAL A 133 -18.00 -10.02 -0.11
N GLY A 134 -18.86 -11.04 -0.24
CA GLY A 134 -20.07 -10.99 -1.09
C GLY A 134 -19.87 -11.49 -2.52
N LEU A 135 -18.76 -12.17 -2.84
CA LEU A 135 -18.57 -12.84 -4.12
C LEU A 135 -19.18 -14.25 -4.11
N SER A 136 -19.70 -14.71 -5.22
CA SER A 136 -20.02 -16.11 -5.46
C SER A 136 -18.75 -16.90 -5.81
N ASP A 137 -18.82 -18.24 -5.67
CA ASP A 137 -17.73 -19.15 -6.07
C ASP A 137 -17.36 -18.94 -7.55
N LYS A 138 -18.35 -18.71 -8.41
CA LYS A 138 -18.14 -18.46 -9.85
C LYS A 138 -17.37 -17.16 -10.08
N GLU A 139 -17.73 -16.08 -9.41
CA GLU A 139 -17.06 -14.78 -9.57
C GLU A 139 -15.60 -14.87 -9.13
N VAL A 140 -15.31 -15.51 -7.98
CA VAL A 140 -13.93 -15.73 -7.55
C VAL A 140 -13.14 -16.52 -8.58
N LEU A 141 -13.70 -17.63 -9.10
CA LEU A 141 -13.01 -18.44 -10.10
C LEU A 141 -12.81 -17.70 -11.43
N ASP A 142 -13.75 -16.87 -11.84
CA ASP A 142 -13.61 -16.05 -13.05
C ASP A 142 -12.50 -15.00 -12.87
N CYS A 143 -12.44 -14.35 -11.71
CA CYS A 143 -11.35 -13.41 -11.39
C CYS A 143 -9.97 -14.11 -11.39
N LEU A 144 -9.86 -15.28 -10.78
CA LEU A 144 -8.61 -16.04 -10.74
C LEU A 144 -8.15 -16.53 -12.12
N LYS A 145 -9.06 -16.64 -13.09
CA LYS A 145 -8.76 -17.04 -14.48
C LYS A 145 -8.37 -15.87 -15.38
N ASP A 146 -8.53 -14.63 -14.92
CA ASP A 146 -8.21 -13.43 -15.71
C ASP A 146 -6.70 -13.27 -15.88
N ARG A 147 -6.17 -13.86 -16.95
CA ARG A 147 -4.72 -13.86 -17.24
C ARG A 147 -4.21 -12.49 -17.65
N ASP A 148 -5.03 -11.66 -18.24
CA ASP A 148 -4.60 -10.33 -18.68
C ASP A 148 -4.48 -9.41 -17.46
N LYS A 149 -5.45 -9.44 -16.55
CA LYS A 149 -5.33 -8.79 -15.24
C LYS A 149 -4.09 -9.25 -14.47
N ALA A 150 -3.83 -10.54 -14.43
CA ALA A 150 -2.64 -11.09 -13.76
C ALA A 150 -1.34 -10.55 -14.36
N LYS A 151 -1.23 -10.46 -15.70
CA LYS A 151 -0.06 -9.89 -16.38
C LYS A 151 0.10 -8.41 -16.06
N ASP A 152 -0.99 -7.63 -16.10
CA ASP A 152 -0.96 -6.20 -15.82
C ASP A 152 -0.52 -5.93 -14.38
N LEU A 153 -1.05 -6.68 -13.42
CA LEU A 153 -0.64 -6.59 -12.00
C LEU A 153 0.84 -6.91 -11.80
N VAL A 154 1.34 -7.97 -12.44
CA VAL A 154 2.76 -8.35 -12.33
C VAL A 154 3.66 -7.30 -13.00
N ALA A 155 3.26 -6.74 -14.14
CA ALA A 155 4.00 -5.69 -14.82
C ALA A 155 4.05 -4.41 -13.98
N TRP A 156 2.91 -4.00 -13.43
CA TRP A 156 2.78 -2.86 -12.53
C TRP A 156 3.63 -3.03 -11.27
N TYR A 157 3.55 -4.18 -10.59
CA TYR A 157 4.39 -4.50 -9.43
C TYR A 157 5.89 -4.37 -9.76
N LYS A 158 6.33 -5.00 -10.85
CA LYS A 158 7.75 -4.97 -11.24
C LYS A 158 8.23 -3.55 -11.53
N ASN A 159 7.43 -2.76 -12.21
CA ASN A 159 7.77 -1.36 -12.50
C ASN A 159 7.90 -0.54 -11.21
N ASN A 160 6.91 -0.61 -10.33
CA ASN A 160 6.92 0.15 -9.09
C ASN A 160 8.05 -0.29 -8.14
N SER A 161 8.22 -1.60 -7.95
CA SER A 161 9.27 -2.12 -7.07
C SER A 161 10.68 -1.78 -7.57
N THR A 162 10.89 -1.72 -8.89
CA THR A 162 12.16 -1.29 -9.47
C THR A 162 12.38 0.20 -9.27
N ASN A 163 11.38 1.03 -9.55
CA ASN A 163 11.50 2.49 -9.43
C ASN A 163 11.75 2.92 -7.98
N ASP A 164 11.07 2.29 -7.03
CA ASP A 164 11.16 2.63 -5.62
C ASP A 164 12.19 1.76 -4.86
N SER A 165 12.97 0.93 -5.59
CA SER A 165 14.03 0.07 -5.04
C SER A 165 13.54 -0.86 -3.92
N ILE A 166 12.40 -1.52 -4.12
CA ILE A 166 11.76 -2.39 -3.13
C ILE A 166 12.39 -3.79 -3.18
N ASP A 167 13.06 -4.19 -2.11
CA ASP A 167 13.73 -5.48 -1.94
C ASP A 167 13.14 -6.37 -0.84
N SER A 168 12.28 -5.80 0.01
CA SER A 168 11.67 -6.50 1.15
C SER A 168 10.27 -5.98 1.44
N THR A 169 9.48 -6.74 2.25
CA THR A 169 8.13 -6.34 2.69
C THR A 169 7.92 -6.59 4.19
N PRO A 170 7.13 -5.76 4.86
CA PRO A 170 6.57 -4.51 4.35
C PRO A 170 7.67 -3.45 4.16
N THR A 171 7.56 -2.62 3.12
CA THR A 171 8.37 -1.41 2.98
C THR A 171 7.44 -0.21 2.95
N ILE A 172 7.70 0.77 3.82
CA ILE A 172 6.87 1.95 3.99
C ILE A 172 7.63 3.18 3.53
N ILE A 173 7.00 3.97 2.67
CA ILE A 173 7.55 5.22 2.15
C ILE A 173 6.62 6.36 2.58
N VAL A 174 7.16 7.41 3.17
CA VAL A 174 6.42 8.62 3.57
C VAL A 174 6.94 9.80 2.75
N ASN A 175 6.10 10.41 1.93
CA ASN A 175 6.47 11.52 1.05
C ASN A 175 7.77 11.29 0.25
N GLY A 176 7.98 10.07 -0.24
CA GLY A 176 9.16 9.69 -1.02
C GLY A 176 10.36 9.19 -0.21
N GLU A 177 10.30 9.25 1.13
CA GLU A 177 11.36 8.76 2.00
C GLU A 177 11.04 7.37 2.57
N THR A 178 11.90 6.39 2.31
CA THR A 178 11.75 5.02 2.84
C THR A 178 12.08 4.97 4.32
N LEU A 179 11.16 4.44 5.13
CA LEU A 179 11.39 4.26 6.55
C LEU A 179 12.39 3.13 6.83
N SER A 180 13.46 3.44 7.57
CA SER A 180 14.43 2.45 8.03
C SER A 180 13.89 1.54 9.14
N ASN A 181 12.90 2.01 9.89
CA ASN A 181 12.24 1.28 10.97
C ASN A 181 10.71 1.31 10.77
N ARG A 182 10.09 0.15 10.77
CA ARG A 182 8.65 -0.04 10.52
C ARG A 182 7.80 0.01 11.80
N SER A 183 8.34 0.53 12.91
CA SER A 183 7.56 0.71 14.14
C SER A 183 6.52 1.82 13.98
N TYR A 184 5.42 1.72 14.73
CA TYR A 184 4.41 2.77 14.72
C TYR A 184 4.96 4.15 15.13
N SER A 185 5.90 4.17 16.10
CA SER A 185 6.54 5.43 16.53
C SER A 185 7.33 6.10 15.41
N SER A 186 8.10 5.34 14.63
CA SER A 186 8.87 5.88 13.50
C SER A 186 7.96 6.37 12.38
N LEU A 187 6.89 5.62 12.07
CA LEU A 187 5.89 6.05 11.08
C LEU A 187 5.18 7.33 11.53
N LYS A 188 4.77 7.39 12.79
CA LYS A 188 4.13 8.58 13.37
C LYS A 188 5.05 9.79 13.31
N GLU A 189 6.32 9.66 13.71
CA GLU A 189 7.30 10.74 13.64
C GLU A 189 7.47 11.27 12.21
N ALA A 190 7.63 10.39 11.23
CA ALA A 190 7.74 10.77 9.82
C ALA A 190 6.51 11.53 9.33
N ILE A 191 5.30 11.07 9.67
CA ILE A 191 4.04 11.75 9.31
C ILE A 191 3.97 13.13 9.97
N GLU A 192 4.23 13.23 11.28
CA GLU A 192 4.08 14.47 12.05
C GLU A 192 5.07 15.57 11.63
N VAL A 193 6.25 15.20 11.10
CA VAL A 193 7.17 16.18 10.51
C VAL A 193 6.52 16.89 9.32
N HIS A 194 5.92 16.14 8.38
CA HIS A 194 5.30 16.71 7.18
C HIS A 194 3.95 17.39 7.43
N LEU A 195 3.29 17.10 8.56
CA LEU A 195 2.04 17.79 8.94
C LEU A 195 2.29 19.19 9.52
N LYS A 196 3.52 19.49 10.00
CA LYS A 196 3.88 20.79 10.61
C LYS A 196 4.38 21.82 9.60
N ASP A 197 4.83 21.37 8.44
CA ASP A 197 5.32 22.22 7.34
C ASP A 197 4.14 22.75 6.51
#